data_412da437e21094c103dba3c41457c51c
#
_entry.id   412da437e21094c103dba3c41457c51c
#
_cell.length_a   1.000
_cell.length_b   1.000
_cell.length_c   1.000
_cell.angle_alpha   90.00
_cell.angle_beta   90.00
_cell.angle_gamma   90.00
#
_symmetry.space_group_name_H-M   'P 1'
#
loop_
_entity.id
_entity.type
_entity.pdbx_description
1 polymer ?
#
loop_
_entity_poly.entity_id
_entity_poly.type
_entity_poly.pdbx_seq_one_letter_code
_entity_poly.pdbx_strand_id
1 'polypeptide(L)'
;MTDSQQDYQTIRCRSTADFLAALPQLAGFTATDSLFVVLFTGAQAERAVRFDLPSSEEPSESTRLLDLVCDILSEVGAAGDPDAAPALVISSALSFKEAGGTPWRRLARRIERRFRRERIGLRELCCIAPDGWVSYIESGAPQHGHPISEIEASPVALEALVNGD
;
A
#
# COMPACT_ATOMS: atom_id res chain seq x y z
N MET A 1 -22.96 -22.72 5.65
CA MET A 1 -22.19 -21.72 4.92
C MET A 1 -21.70 -20.65 5.85
N THR A 2 -20.43 -20.42 5.78
CA THR A 2 -19.78 -19.45 6.66
C THR A 2 -19.57 -18.12 5.97
N ASP A 3 -20.07 -17.98 4.76
CA ASP A 3 -19.74 -16.87 3.89
C ASP A 3 -20.28 -15.54 4.39
N SER A 4 -21.44 -15.56 5.08
CA SER A 4 -22.05 -14.32 5.56
C SER A 4 -21.19 -13.62 6.60
N GLN A 5 -20.48 -14.36 7.44
CA GLN A 5 -19.58 -13.76 8.41
C GLN A 5 -18.35 -13.18 7.78
N GLN A 6 -17.88 -13.80 6.70
CA GLN A 6 -16.70 -13.30 6.01
C GLN A 6 -17.02 -12.11 5.14
N ASP A 7 -18.24 -12.04 4.60
CA ASP A 7 -18.61 -11.01 3.65
C ASP A 7 -18.52 -9.59 4.23
N TYR A 8 -18.94 -9.38 5.46
CA TYR A 8 -18.89 -8.03 6.00
C TYR A 8 -17.52 -7.64 6.53
N GLN A 9 -16.58 -8.59 6.61
CA GLN A 9 -15.18 -8.29 6.93
C GLN A 9 -14.32 -8.19 5.69
N THR A 10 -14.84 -8.60 4.54
CA THR A 10 -14.12 -8.59 3.29
C THR A 10 -14.42 -7.32 2.53
N ILE A 11 -13.39 -6.57 2.22
CA ILE A 11 -13.51 -5.37 1.41
C ILE A 11 -13.18 -5.75 -0.03
N ARG A 12 -14.16 -5.55 -0.92
CA ARG A 12 -13.98 -5.84 -2.34
C ARG A 12 -13.43 -4.62 -3.05
N CYS A 13 -12.21 -4.74 -3.51
CA CYS A 13 -11.54 -3.68 -4.23
C CYS A 13 -11.46 -4.04 -5.70
N ARG A 14 -12.07 -3.23 -6.55
CA ARG A 14 -12.08 -3.44 -8.00
C ARG A 14 -10.94 -2.71 -8.67
N SER A 15 -10.29 -1.80 -7.96
CA SER A 15 -9.25 -0.96 -8.50
C SER A 15 -8.27 -0.57 -7.40
N THR A 16 -7.15 0.01 -7.79
CA THR A 16 -6.18 0.55 -6.85
C THR A 16 -6.80 1.65 -5.99
N ALA A 17 -7.66 2.50 -6.58
CA ALA A 17 -8.34 3.55 -5.82
C ALA A 17 -9.22 2.96 -4.70
N ASP A 18 -9.96 1.88 -4.99
CA ASP A 18 -10.75 1.18 -3.97
C ASP A 18 -9.88 0.62 -2.87
N PHE A 19 -8.75 0.03 -3.24
CA PHE A 19 -7.80 -0.51 -2.27
C PHE A 19 -7.28 0.60 -1.34
N LEU A 20 -6.90 1.74 -1.91
CA LEU A 20 -6.41 2.87 -1.12
C LEU A 20 -7.50 3.45 -0.22
N ALA A 21 -8.75 3.46 -0.69
CA ALA A 21 -9.87 3.91 0.12
C ALA A 21 -10.13 2.98 1.31
N ALA A 22 -9.83 1.70 1.16
CA ALA A 22 -10.01 0.71 2.22
C ALA A 22 -8.88 0.71 3.26
N LEU A 23 -7.74 1.31 2.93
CA LEU A 23 -6.55 1.23 3.77
C LEU A 23 -6.77 1.70 5.22
N PRO A 24 -7.45 2.82 5.50
CA PRO A 24 -7.66 3.24 6.89
C PRO A 24 -8.40 2.19 7.72
N GLN A 25 -9.32 1.44 7.12
CA GLN A 25 -10.03 0.38 7.84
C GLN A 25 -9.11 -0.79 8.14
N LEU A 26 -8.28 -1.17 7.17
CA LEU A 26 -7.33 -2.28 7.32
C LEU A 26 -6.26 -1.96 8.34
N ALA A 27 -5.76 -0.73 8.33
CA ALA A 27 -4.71 -0.30 9.24
C ALA A 27 -5.25 0.10 10.62
N GLY A 28 -6.52 0.42 10.70
CA GLY A 28 -7.14 0.90 11.95
C GLY A 28 -6.90 2.38 12.21
N PHE A 29 -6.16 3.06 11.35
CA PHE A 29 -5.85 4.48 11.51
C PHE A 29 -5.28 5.04 10.20
N THR A 30 -5.17 6.36 10.11
CA THR A 30 -4.47 7.03 9.02
C THR A 30 -3.17 7.61 9.54
N ALA A 31 -2.14 7.58 8.71
CA ALA A 31 -0.85 8.17 9.05
C ALA A 31 -0.13 8.58 7.77
N THR A 32 0.63 9.68 7.85
CA THR A 32 1.47 10.13 6.76
C THR A 32 2.92 9.72 7.02
N ASP A 33 3.74 9.84 5.98
CA ASP A 33 5.17 9.45 6.02
C ASP A 33 5.34 8.05 6.58
N SER A 34 4.52 7.16 6.05
CA SER A 34 4.46 5.78 6.50
C SER A 34 4.47 4.84 5.31
N LEU A 35 5.03 3.65 5.54
CA LEU A 35 4.89 2.52 4.62
C LEU A 35 3.94 1.53 5.27
N PHE A 36 2.84 1.23 4.59
CA PHE A 36 1.91 0.19 5.02
C PHE A 36 2.16 -1.07 4.24
N VAL A 37 2.35 -2.17 4.96
CA VAL A 37 2.49 -3.49 4.36
C VAL A 37 1.18 -4.23 4.65
N VAL A 38 0.40 -4.45 3.61
CA VAL A 38 -0.91 -5.10 3.74
C VAL A 38 -0.73 -6.59 3.50
N LEU A 39 -1.13 -7.37 4.49
CA LEU A 39 -0.97 -8.82 4.48
C LEU A 39 -2.24 -9.48 3.98
N PHE A 40 -2.07 -10.50 3.14
CA PHE A 40 -3.17 -11.19 2.47
C PHE A 40 -3.17 -12.68 2.77
N THR A 41 -4.35 -13.27 2.73
CA THR A 41 -4.53 -14.70 2.59
C THR A 41 -5.39 -14.89 1.34
N GLY A 42 -4.79 -15.42 0.28
CA GLY A 42 -5.47 -15.48 -1.01
C GLY A 42 -5.82 -14.08 -1.51
N ALA A 43 -7.07 -13.86 -1.82
CA ALA A 43 -7.56 -12.55 -2.30
C ALA A 43 -7.99 -11.62 -1.17
N GLN A 44 -7.93 -12.08 0.07
CA GLN A 44 -8.46 -11.33 1.21
C GLN A 44 -7.36 -10.60 1.96
N ALA A 45 -7.49 -9.29 2.10
CA ALA A 45 -6.61 -8.49 2.94
C ALA A 45 -6.99 -8.72 4.41
N GLU A 46 -6.01 -9.06 5.25
CA GLU A 46 -6.27 -9.37 6.65
C GLU A 46 -5.94 -8.22 7.57
N ARG A 47 -4.78 -7.60 7.37
CA ARG A 47 -4.33 -6.50 8.22
C ARG A 47 -3.20 -5.75 7.54
N ALA A 48 -2.89 -4.58 8.07
CA ALA A 48 -1.75 -3.79 7.62
C ALA A 48 -0.78 -3.57 8.78
N VAL A 49 0.50 -3.60 8.47
CA VAL A 49 1.57 -3.26 9.40
C VAL A 49 2.19 -1.96 8.94
N ARG A 50 2.35 -1.01 9.84
CA ARG A 50 2.91 0.30 9.53
C ARG A 50 4.38 0.39 9.92
N PHE A 51 5.18 0.98 9.05
CA PHE A 51 6.56 1.35 9.30
C PHE A 51 6.71 2.83 9.04
N ASP A 52 7.55 3.51 9.81
CA ASP A 52 7.92 4.89 9.51
C ASP A 52 8.75 4.92 8.23
N LEU A 53 8.48 5.88 7.35
CA LEU A 53 9.37 6.11 6.23
C LEU A 53 10.68 6.67 6.74
N PRO A 54 11.81 6.39 6.05
CA PRO A 54 13.09 6.97 6.45
C PRO A 54 13.08 8.47 6.23
N SER A 55 14.01 9.18 6.89
CA SER A 55 14.12 10.64 6.75
C SER A 55 14.58 11.04 5.35
N SER A 56 15.19 10.13 4.61
CA SER A 56 15.64 10.38 3.24
C SER A 56 15.64 9.09 2.44
N GLU A 57 15.86 9.21 1.13
CA GLU A 57 15.97 8.05 0.24
C GLU A 57 17.40 7.53 0.12
N GLU A 58 18.25 7.85 1.09
CA GLU A 58 19.60 7.32 1.13
C GLU A 58 19.61 5.79 1.16
N PRO A 59 20.55 5.14 0.43
CA PRO A 59 20.56 3.68 0.37
C PRO A 59 20.62 2.98 1.72
N SER A 60 21.39 3.49 2.67
CA SER A 60 21.51 2.87 4.00
C SER A 60 20.21 2.91 4.76
N GLU A 61 19.47 4.00 4.68
CA GLU A 61 18.18 4.13 5.37
C GLU A 61 17.12 3.27 4.72
N SER A 62 17.11 3.21 3.39
CA SER A 62 16.20 2.33 2.66
C SER A 62 16.46 0.87 2.97
N THR A 63 17.72 0.47 3.04
CA THR A 63 18.10 -0.92 3.36
C THR A 63 17.60 -1.31 4.74
N ARG A 64 17.74 -0.42 5.72
CA ARG A 64 17.27 -0.68 7.08
C ARG A 64 15.77 -0.93 7.10
N LEU A 65 15.00 -0.09 6.40
CA LEU A 65 13.55 -0.26 6.31
C LEU A 65 13.21 -1.59 5.63
N LEU A 66 13.87 -1.89 4.52
CA LEU A 66 13.60 -3.12 3.77
C LEU A 66 13.95 -4.37 4.56
N ASP A 67 15.01 -4.32 5.37
CA ASP A 67 15.35 -5.44 6.24
C ASP A 67 14.21 -5.72 7.23
N LEU A 68 13.65 -4.68 7.84
CA LEU A 68 12.54 -4.83 8.76
C LEU A 68 11.29 -5.40 8.06
N VAL A 69 10.99 -4.89 6.88
CA VAL A 69 9.83 -5.36 6.11
C VAL A 69 10.00 -6.83 5.74
N CYS A 70 11.17 -7.20 5.24
CA CYS A 70 11.42 -8.59 4.83
C CYS A 70 11.40 -9.54 6.02
N ASP A 71 11.90 -9.10 7.17
CA ASP A 71 11.84 -9.92 8.39
C ASP A 71 10.40 -10.23 8.77
N ILE A 72 9.53 -9.22 8.76
CA ILE A 72 8.11 -9.42 9.08
C ILE A 72 7.45 -10.36 8.07
N LEU A 73 7.73 -10.17 6.78
CA LEU A 73 7.16 -11.03 5.75
C LEU A 73 7.60 -12.49 5.89
N SER A 74 8.86 -12.71 6.28
CA SER A 74 9.34 -14.06 6.57
C SER A 74 8.65 -14.66 7.78
N GLU A 75 8.48 -13.88 8.85
CA GLU A 75 7.83 -14.37 10.07
C GLU A 75 6.38 -14.78 9.84
N VAL A 76 5.65 -14.04 9.01
CA VAL A 76 4.25 -14.36 8.74
C VAL A 76 4.07 -15.36 7.60
N GLY A 77 5.18 -15.87 7.03
CA GLY A 77 5.13 -16.88 5.99
C GLY A 77 4.73 -16.35 4.62
N ALA A 78 4.86 -15.05 4.39
CA ALA A 78 4.49 -14.43 3.12
C ALA A 78 5.58 -14.58 2.06
N ALA A 79 6.83 -14.79 2.48
CA ALA A 79 7.94 -14.94 1.55
C ALA A 79 7.83 -16.26 0.81
N GLY A 80 7.81 -16.21 -0.51
CA GLY A 80 7.77 -17.42 -1.33
C GLY A 80 6.40 -18.01 -1.55
N ASP A 81 5.35 -17.46 -0.97
CA ASP A 81 3.98 -17.91 -1.17
C ASP A 81 3.22 -16.89 -2.03
N PRO A 82 2.91 -17.21 -3.30
CA PRO A 82 2.20 -16.27 -4.16
C PRO A 82 0.82 -15.86 -3.62
N ASP A 83 0.15 -16.76 -2.89
CA ASP A 83 -1.17 -16.46 -2.33
C ASP A 83 -1.10 -15.49 -1.16
N ALA A 84 0.07 -15.33 -0.57
CA ALA A 84 0.29 -14.42 0.54
C ALA A 84 1.08 -13.17 0.13
N ALA A 85 1.22 -12.92 -1.17
CA ALA A 85 1.97 -11.77 -1.65
C ALA A 85 1.38 -10.47 -1.05
N PRO A 86 2.22 -9.60 -0.47
CA PRO A 86 1.74 -8.37 0.15
C PRO A 86 1.48 -7.26 -0.86
N ALA A 87 0.70 -6.27 -0.43
CA ALA A 87 0.60 -5.00 -1.12
C ALA A 87 1.24 -3.93 -0.24
N LEU A 88 1.98 -3.02 -0.84
CA LEU A 88 2.67 -1.96 -0.12
C LEU A 88 2.13 -0.60 -0.55
N VAL A 89 1.93 0.28 0.43
CA VAL A 89 1.45 1.63 0.20
C VAL A 89 2.38 2.61 0.89
N ILE A 90 2.93 3.54 0.12
CA ILE A 90 3.70 4.65 0.66
C ILE A 90 2.74 5.82 0.84
N SER A 91 2.52 6.22 2.10
CA SER A 91 1.70 7.38 2.43
C SER A 91 2.63 8.56 2.65
N SER A 92 2.60 9.53 1.74
CA SER A 92 3.55 10.64 1.69
C SER A 92 2.90 11.94 2.14
N ALA A 93 3.57 12.67 3.02
CA ALA A 93 3.18 14.05 3.33
C ALA A 93 3.60 15.00 2.20
N LEU A 94 4.61 14.62 1.42
CA LEU A 94 5.06 15.39 0.28
C LEU A 94 4.13 15.16 -0.90
N SER A 95 3.62 16.24 -1.48
CA SER A 95 2.71 16.15 -2.63
C SER A 95 3.48 15.84 -3.92
N PHE A 96 2.74 15.40 -4.94
CA PHE A 96 3.32 15.20 -6.27
C PHE A 96 3.88 16.50 -6.80
N LYS A 97 3.16 17.60 -6.57
CA LYS A 97 3.61 18.92 -7.03
C LYS A 97 4.92 19.32 -6.37
N GLU A 98 5.03 19.16 -5.05
CA GLU A 98 6.24 19.50 -4.31
C GLU A 98 7.42 18.61 -4.70
N ALA A 99 7.15 17.34 -4.96
CA ALA A 99 8.19 16.38 -5.35
C ALA A 99 8.61 16.52 -6.82
N GLY A 100 7.83 17.24 -7.62
CA GLY A 100 8.08 17.34 -9.05
C GLY A 100 7.82 16.04 -9.81
N GLY A 101 6.97 15.19 -9.28
CA GLY A 101 6.64 13.88 -9.82
C GLY A 101 6.22 12.98 -8.67
N THR A 102 6.30 11.67 -8.87
CA THR A 102 5.87 10.70 -7.85
C THR A 102 6.83 10.74 -6.65
N PRO A 103 6.31 11.01 -5.44
CA PRO A 103 7.15 10.96 -4.24
C PRO A 103 7.72 9.57 -4.01
N TRP A 104 8.88 9.49 -3.39
CA TRP A 104 9.49 8.23 -2.95
C TRP A 104 9.79 7.24 -4.07
N ARG A 105 10.02 7.73 -5.29
CA ARG A 105 10.26 6.87 -6.45
C ARG A 105 11.48 5.97 -6.27
N ARG A 106 12.55 6.50 -5.69
CA ARG A 106 13.78 5.72 -5.48
C ARG A 106 13.55 4.58 -4.49
N LEU A 107 12.83 4.89 -3.41
CA LEU A 107 12.49 3.86 -2.43
C LEU A 107 11.64 2.77 -3.08
N ALA A 108 10.63 3.16 -3.86
CA ALA A 108 9.77 2.20 -4.55
C ALA A 108 10.58 1.27 -5.45
N ARG A 109 11.54 1.80 -6.19
CA ARG A 109 12.41 0.99 -7.05
C ARG A 109 13.25 0.01 -6.24
N ARG A 110 13.72 0.43 -5.07
CA ARG A 110 14.50 -0.45 -4.20
C ARG A 110 13.64 -1.55 -3.61
N ILE A 111 12.39 -1.22 -3.28
CA ILE A 111 11.43 -2.23 -2.84
C ILE A 111 11.26 -3.29 -3.92
N GLU A 112 10.98 -2.87 -5.14
CA GLU A 112 10.79 -3.81 -6.26
C GLU A 112 11.99 -4.71 -6.46
N ARG A 113 13.20 -4.13 -6.45
CA ARG A 113 14.43 -4.89 -6.65
C ARG A 113 14.68 -5.87 -5.51
N ARG A 114 14.47 -5.42 -4.28
CA ARG A 114 14.69 -6.28 -3.10
C ARG A 114 13.71 -7.45 -3.09
N PHE A 115 12.44 -7.19 -3.37
CA PHE A 115 11.42 -8.24 -3.41
C PHE A 115 11.70 -9.23 -4.51
N ARG A 116 12.11 -8.75 -5.68
CA ARG A 116 12.48 -9.64 -6.78
C ARG A 116 13.66 -10.53 -6.41
N ARG A 117 14.67 -9.96 -5.79
CA ARG A 117 15.87 -10.71 -5.37
C ARG A 117 15.54 -11.78 -4.34
N GLU A 118 14.63 -11.49 -3.43
CA GLU A 118 14.23 -12.43 -2.38
C GLU A 118 13.02 -13.27 -2.76
N ARG A 119 12.55 -13.13 -4.00
CA ARG A 119 11.44 -13.90 -4.54
C ARG A 119 10.15 -13.72 -3.75
N ILE A 120 9.93 -12.51 -3.26
CA ILE A 120 8.70 -12.12 -2.62
C ILE A 120 7.81 -11.50 -3.69
N GLY A 121 6.60 -12.03 -3.86
CA GLY A 121 5.63 -11.44 -4.78
C GLY A 121 5.18 -10.08 -4.28
N LEU A 122 4.78 -9.23 -5.20
CA LEU A 122 4.31 -7.89 -4.88
C LEU A 122 2.97 -7.70 -5.56
N ARG A 123 1.91 -7.69 -4.76
CA ARG A 123 0.55 -7.61 -5.27
C ARG A 123 0.23 -6.21 -5.76
N GLU A 124 0.73 -5.21 -5.05
CA GLU A 124 0.57 -3.81 -5.40
C GLU A 124 1.67 -3.01 -4.71
N LEU A 125 2.07 -1.92 -5.35
CA LEU A 125 3.00 -0.96 -4.76
C LEU A 125 2.56 0.43 -5.20
N CYS A 126 1.96 1.17 -4.30
CA CYS A 126 1.37 2.45 -4.66
C CYS A 126 1.73 3.54 -3.67
N CYS A 127 1.47 4.77 -4.09
CA CYS A 127 1.70 5.97 -3.30
C CYS A 127 0.39 6.74 -3.18
N ILE A 128 0.12 7.23 -1.98
CA ILE A 128 -0.94 8.20 -1.76
C ILE A 128 -0.30 9.44 -1.14
N ALA A 129 -0.64 10.61 -1.69
CA ALA A 129 -0.13 11.90 -1.26
C ALA A 129 -1.31 12.87 -1.14
N PRO A 130 -1.10 14.08 -0.57
CA PRO A 130 -2.21 15.01 -0.39
C PRO A 130 -2.95 15.37 -1.67
N ASP A 131 -2.27 15.38 -2.80
CA ASP A 131 -2.84 15.84 -4.08
C ASP A 131 -3.05 14.74 -5.12
N GLY A 132 -2.74 13.48 -4.81
CA GLY A 132 -2.91 12.43 -5.79
C GLY A 132 -2.48 11.07 -5.29
N TRP A 133 -2.61 10.08 -6.17
CA TRP A 133 -2.19 8.71 -5.91
C TRP A 133 -1.71 8.06 -7.20
N VAL A 134 -0.88 7.05 -7.10
CA VAL A 134 -0.40 6.32 -8.26
C VAL A 134 0.05 4.93 -7.84
N SER A 135 -0.03 3.98 -8.77
CA SER A 135 0.67 2.70 -8.63
C SER A 135 2.04 2.84 -9.28
N TYR A 136 3.10 2.52 -8.55
CA TYR A 136 4.46 2.61 -9.10
C TYR A 136 4.69 1.61 -10.23
N ILE A 137 3.90 0.55 -10.27
CA ILE A 137 4.01 -0.49 -11.30
C ILE A 137 3.07 -0.21 -12.49
N GLU A 138 2.34 0.87 -12.45
CA GLU A 138 1.44 1.26 -13.53
C GLU A 138 2.24 1.78 -14.72
N SER A 139 1.96 1.24 -15.90
CA SER A 139 2.57 1.72 -17.14
C SER A 139 1.89 3.00 -17.58
N GLY A 140 2.67 4.04 -17.91
CA GLY A 140 2.12 5.30 -18.37
C GLY A 140 1.40 6.10 -17.32
N ALA A 141 1.80 5.97 -16.05
CA ALA A 141 1.19 6.72 -14.97
C ALA A 141 1.31 8.23 -15.17
N PRO A 142 0.28 9.02 -14.79
CA PRO A 142 0.35 10.48 -14.90
C PRO A 142 1.48 11.05 -14.05
N GLN A 143 2.15 12.10 -14.54
CA GLN A 143 3.27 12.71 -13.83
C GLN A 143 2.90 13.22 -12.45
N HIS A 144 1.69 13.74 -12.30
CA HIS A 144 1.20 14.27 -11.01
C HIS A 144 0.24 13.31 -10.31
N GLY A 145 0.22 12.05 -10.75
CA GLY A 145 -0.65 11.03 -10.20
C GLY A 145 -2.10 11.18 -10.64
N HIS A 146 -2.91 10.24 -10.20
CA HIS A 146 -4.35 10.31 -10.40
C HIS A 146 -4.97 11.22 -9.36
N PRO A 147 -6.12 11.87 -9.65
CA PRO A 147 -6.74 12.78 -8.69
C PRO A 147 -7.11 12.07 -7.38
N ILE A 148 -6.87 12.75 -6.26
CA ILE A 148 -7.23 12.19 -4.95
C ILE A 148 -8.74 12.02 -4.81
N SER A 149 -9.53 12.79 -5.57
CA SER A 149 -10.98 12.68 -5.59
C SER A 149 -11.47 11.29 -5.99
N GLU A 150 -10.68 10.54 -6.76
CA GLU A 150 -11.05 9.17 -7.13
C GLU A 150 -11.10 8.25 -5.91
N ILE A 151 -10.22 8.46 -4.94
CA ILE A 151 -10.25 7.71 -3.69
C ILE A 151 -11.45 8.14 -2.84
N GLU A 152 -11.68 9.43 -2.75
CA GLU A 152 -12.80 9.97 -1.95
C GLU A 152 -14.15 9.55 -2.51
N ALA A 153 -14.25 9.40 -3.83
CA ALA A 153 -15.47 8.99 -4.51
C ALA A 153 -15.61 7.46 -4.60
N SER A 154 -14.66 6.68 -4.08
CA SER A 154 -14.72 5.23 -4.12
C SER A 154 -15.94 4.72 -3.36
N PRO A 155 -16.65 3.70 -3.89
CA PRO A 155 -17.73 3.06 -3.14
C PRO A 155 -17.30 2.56 -1.78
N VAL A 156 -16.03 2.14 -1.64
CA VAL A 156 -15.49 1.67 -0.37
C VAL A 156 -15.44 2.81 0.66
N ALA A 157 -15.01 4.00 0.24
CA ALA A 157 -14.96 5.16 1.11
C ALA A 157 -16.38 5.58 1.55
N LEU A 158 -17.34 5.54 0.62
CA LEU A 158 -18.72 5.88 0.93
C LEU A 158 -19.34 4.88 1.90
N GLU A 159 -19.04 3.59 1.74
CA GLU A 159 -19.50 2.57 2.68
C GLU A 159 -18.95 2.82 4.08
N ALA A 160 -17.69 3.19 4.19
CA ALA A 160 -17.08 3.50 5.47
C ALA A 160 -17.78 4.66 6.17
N LEU A 161 -18.12 5.70 5.42
CA LEU A 161 -18.85 6.85 5.97
C LEU A 161 -20.26 6.46 6.45
N VAL A 162 -20.96 5.65 5.68
CA VAL A 162 -22.31 5.20 6.03
C VAL A 162 -22.27 4.33 7.28
N ASN A 163 -21.24 3.52 7.44
CA ASN A 163 -21.11 2.62 8.58
C ASN A 163 -20.48 3.28 9.82
N GLY A 164 -20.18 4.57 9.76
CA GLY A 164 -19.64 5.29 10.89
C GLY A 164 -18.15 5.12 11.12
N ASP A 165 -17.44 4.65 10.13
CA ASP A 165 -15.97 4.49 10.21
C ASP A 165 -15.20 5.72 9.67
#